data_9da8ffd0f1d3475c7afe22d23474a25a
#
_entry.id   9da8ffd0f1d3475c7afe22d23474a25a
#
_cell.length_a   1.000
_cell.length_b   1.000
_cell.length_c   1.000
_cell.angle_alpha   90.00
_cell.angle_beta   90.00
_cell.angle_gamma   90.00
#
_symmetry.space_group_name_H-M   'P 1'
#
loop_
_entity.id
_entity.type
_entity.pdbx_description
1 polymer ?
#
loop_
_entity_poly.entity_id
_entity_poly.type
_entity_poly.pdbx_seq_one_letter_code
_entity_poly.pdbx_strand_id
1 'polypeptide(L)'
;MKRNLVYVVGLGPGDLQFLTAQAKTALENADVLCGYTVYIDLIRSFYPEKEVHATGMTKEIDRCRWALETAQSGKTVGLVCSGDAGVYGMASPILELAPNYPSVEIEVIPGLTAALSGGAVLGAPLAHDFCVISLSDRLTPWEIIEKRLACAAMGDFCVAIYNPSSKGRPDHLQRAVRILLQNGKSEETVCGIVRNIGRERQQSEIVTLRELENKQVDMFTTVYIGNKTTKNIESKMVTPRGYRTV
;
A
#
# COMPACT_ATOMS: atom_id res chain seq x y z
N MET A 1 -16.60 20.24 -24.02
CA MET A 1 -17.06 20.59 -22.67
C MET A 1 -16.00 20.09 -21.67
N LYS A 2 -15.50 20.93 -20.77
CA LYS A 2 -14.65 20.47 -19.67
C LYS A 2 -15.48 19.51 -18.82
N ARG A 3 -14.92 18.34 -18.50
CA ARG A 3 -15.57 17.35 -17.62
C ARG A 3 -15.29 17.73 -16.17
N ASN A 4 -16.31 17.67 -15.33
CA ASN A 4 -16.13 17.70 -13.87
C ASN A 4 -15.59 16.35 -13.43
N LEU A 5 -14.26 16.17 -13.42
CA LEU A 5 -13.66 14.85 -13.32
C LEU A 5 -12.57 14.83 -12.23
N VAL A 6 -12.59 13.79 -11.40
CA VAL A 6 -11.50 13.45 -10.49
C VAL A 6 -10.91 12.11 -10.89
N TYR A 7 -9.63 12.11 -11.27
CA TYR A 7 -8.82 10.91 -11.35
C TYR A 7 -8.26 10.59 -9.96
N VAL A 8 -8.53 9.40 -9.43
CA VAL A 8 -7.93 8.91 -8.19
C VAL A 8 -6.76 8.02 -8.55
N VAL A 9 -5.55 8.57 -8.49
CA VAL A 9 -4.38 7.99 -9.16
C VAL A 9 -3.47 7.27 -8.17
N GLY A 10 -3.27 5.97 -8.37
CA GLY A 10 -2.23 5.20 -7.73
C GLY A 10 -0.87 5.45 -8.39
N LEU A 11 0.07 6.05 -7.64
CA LEU A 11 1.40 6.43 -8.16
C LEU A 11 2.41 5.26 -8.20
N GLY A 12 2.04 4.08 -7.67
CA GLY A 12 3.02 3.06 -7.38
C GLY A 12 3.84 3.38 -6.12
N PRO A 13 4.89 2.60 -5.82
CA PRO A 13 5.60 2.68 -4.53
C PRO A 13 6.56 3.86 -4.41
N GLY A 14 7.02 4.45 -5.52
CA GLY A 14 8.00 5.54 -5.40
C GLY A 14 8.41 6.20 -6.70
N ASP A 15 9.27 5.55 -7.49
CA ASP A 15 9.83 6.12 -8.73
C ASP A 15 8.81 6.11 -9.89
N LEU A 16 8.98 7.02 -10.85
CA LEU A 16 8.14 7.12 -12.06
C LEU A 16 8.13 5.84 -12.92
N GLN A 17 9.18 5.03 -12.89
CA GLN A 17 9.21 3.74 -13.58
C GLN A 17 8.10 2.79 -13.10
N PHE A 18 7.53 3.03 -11.94
CA PHE A 18 6.40 2.27 -11.37
C PHE A 18 5.03 2.87 -11.71
N LEU A 19 4.98 4.04 -12.39
CA LEU A 19 3.73 4.57 -12.90
C LEU A 19 3.20 3.70 -14.01
N THR A 20 1.90 3.37 -13.93
CA THR A 20 1.22 2.78 -15.09
C THR A 20 1.08 3.83 -16.20
N ALA A 21 0.99 3.38 -17.46
CA ALA A 21 0.74 4.29 -18.58
C ALA A 21 -0.57 5.08 -18.40
N GLN A 22 -1.59 4.43 -17.81
CA GLN A 22 -2.87 5.07 -17.50
C GLN A 22 -2.72 6.16 -16.44
N ALA A 23 -1.94 5.89 -15.37
CA ALA A 23 -1.66 6.87 -14.32
C ALA A 23 -0.93 8.11 -14.89
N LYS A 24 0.07 7.90 -15.76
CA LYS A 24 0.77 8.98 -16.44
C LYS A 24 -0.20 9.85 -17.27
N THR A 25 -1.03 9.22 -18.09
CA THR A 25 -2.03 9.93 -18.91
C THR A 25 -3.03 10.71 -18.04
N ALA A 26 -3.51 10.13 -16.94
CA ALA A 26 -4.41 10.81 -16.01
C ALA A 26 -3.76 12.04 -15.36
N LEU A 27 -2.49 11.93 -14.95
CA LEU A 27 -1.73 13.06 -14.40
C LEU A 27 -1.49 14.16 -15.44
N GLU A 28 -1.20 13.80 -16.70
CA GLU A 28 -1.02 14.75 -17.80
C GLU A 28 -2.32 15.51 -18.11
N ASN A 29 -3.47 14.84 -18.05
CA ASN A 29 -4.79 15.42 -18.33
C ASN A 29 -5.39 16.23 -17.17
N ALA A 30 -4.88 16.08 -15.95
CA ALA A 30 -5.36 16.83 -14.80
C ALA A 30 -4.97 18.31 -14.90
N ASP A 31 -5.89 19.24 -14.60
CA ASP A 31 -5.60 20.67 -14.48
C ASP A 31 -4.84 20.98 -13.17
N VAL A 32 -5.12 20.23 -12.11
CA VAL A 32 -4.54 20.40 -10.77
C VAL A 32 -4.27 19.05 -10.11
N LEU A 33 -3.18 18.95 -9.35
CA LEU A 33 -2.81 17.77 -8.57
C LEU A 33 -3.13 17.99 -7.10
N CYS A 34 -3.74 16.99 -6.45
CA CYS A 34 -4.08 17.00 -5.04
C CYS A 34 -3.55 15.75 -4.36
N GLY A 35 -2.95 15.89 -3.16
CA GLY A 35 -2.42 14.72 -2.48
C GLY A 35 -1.82 15.01 -1.10
N TYR A 36 -1.36 13.94 -0.44
CA TYR A 36 -0.49 14.08 0.72
C TYR A 36 0.85 14.66 0.30
N THR A 37 1.39 15.60 1.07
CA THR A 37 2.62 16.36 0.75
C THR A 37 3.75 15.44 0.27
N VAL A 38 4.04 14.35 1.00
CA VAL A 38 5.11 13.41 0.63
C VAL A 38 4.88 12.74 -0.74
N TYR A 39 3.62 12.51 -1.14
CA TYR A 39 3.31 11.91 -2.45
C TYR A 39 3.34 12.92 -3.58
N ILE A 40 2.93 14.14 -3.30
CA ILE A 40 3.08 15.27 -4.23
C ILE A 40 4.56 15.53 -4.54
N ASP A 41 5.42 15.51 -3.52
CA ASP A 41 6.87 15.73 -3.68
C ASP A 41 7.53 14.69 -4.62
N LEU A 42 6.98 13.46 -4.70
CA LEU A 42 7.48 12.42 -5.62
C LEU A 42 7.27 12.77 -7.10
N ILE A 43 6.23 13.56 -7.41
CA ILE A 43 5.83 13.81 -8.81
C ILE A 43 5.96 15.27 -9.23
N ARG A 44 6.13 16.21 -8.28
CA ARG A 44 6.10 17.65 -8.54
C ARG A 44 7.15 18.12 -9.57
N SER A 45 8.34 17.53 -9.55
CA SER A 45 9.41 17.86 -10.49
C SER A 45 9.11 17.47 -11.94
N PHE A 46 8.17 16.54 -12.16
CA PHE A 46 7.75 16.07 -13.49
C PHE A 46 6.56 16.83 -14.06
N TYR A 47 5.86 17.57 -13.21
CA TYR A 47 4.69 18.39 -13.57
C TYR A 47 4.82 19.78 -12.97
N PRO A 48 5.91 20.52 -13.28
CA PRO A 48 6.22 21.80 -12.63
C PRO A 48 5.21 22.91 -12.94
N GLU A 49 4.51 22.80 -14.07
CA GLU A 49 3.50 23.75 -14.54
C GLU A 49 2.12 23.56 -13.90
N LYS A 50 1.89 22.42 -13.21
CA LYS A 50 0.57 22.13 -12.65
C LYS A 50 0.36 22.78 -11.30
N GLU A 51 -0.83 23.33 -11.10
CA GLU A 51 -1.29 23.77 -9.79
C GLU A 51 -1.34 22.55 -8.83
N VAL A 52 -0.90 22.76 -7.58
CA VAL A 52 -0.80 21.69 -6.59
C VAL A 52 -1.51 22.09 -5.30
N HIS A 53 -2.37 21.19 -4.82
CA HIS A 53 -2.96 21.25 -3.48
C HIS A 53 -2.43 20.11 -2.62
N ALA A 54 -1.45 20.42 -1.75
CA ALA A 54 -0.84 19.44 -0.84
C ALA A 54 -1.37 19.62 0.58
N THR A 55 -1.70 18.50 1.24
CA THR A 55 -2.18 18.51 2.63
C THR A 55 -1.37 17.54 3.49
N GLY A 56 -1.35 17.79 4.80
CA GLY A 56 -0.70 16.92 5.78
C GLY A 56 -1.40 15.58 6.00
N MET A 57 -0.83 14.78 6.88
CA MET A 57 -1.41 13.52 7.35
C MET A 57 -2.73 13.77 8.09
N THR A 58 -3.63 12.78 8.11
CA THR A 58 -4.97 12.84 8.76
C THR A 58 -5.95 13.85 8.15
N LYS A 59 -5.72 14.25 6.91
CA LYS A 59 -6.57 15.18 6.15
C LYS A 59 -7.22 14.51 4.92
N GLU A 60 -7.43 13.21 4.99
CA GLU A 60 -7.92 12.38 3.87
C GLU A 60 -9.30 12.88 3.40
N ILE A 61 -10.25 13.07 4.32
CA ILE A 61 -11.62 13.53 4.00
C ILE A 61 -11.61 14.97 3.49
N ASP A 62 -10.85 15.87 4.13
CA ASP A 62 -10.72 17.26 3.69
C ASP A 62 -10.17 17.33 2.26
N ARG A 63 -9.18 16.49 1.96
CA ARG A 63 -8.57 16.36 0.63
C ARG A 63 -9.55 15.85 -0.41
N CYS A 64 -10.36 14.82 -0.08
CA CYS A 64 -11.41 14.32 -0.97
C CYS A 64 -12.47 15.40 -1.24
N ARG A 65 -12.92 16.09 -0.21
CA ARG A 65 -13.91 17.18 -0.36
C ARG A 65 -13.37 18.29 -1.24
N TRP A 66 -12.15 18.73 -0.99
CA TRP A 66 -11.51 19.74 -1.82
C TRP A 66 -11.41 19.31 -3.29
N ALA A 67 -11.03 18.06 -3.56
CA ALA A 67 -10.93 17.52 -4.92
C ALA A 67 -12.29 17.52 -5.63
N LEU A 68 -13.35 17.11 -4.95
CA LEU A 68 -14.71 17.09 -5.49
C LEU A 68 -15.26 18.50 -5.76
N GLU A 69 -15.08 19.44 -4.82
CA GLU A 69 -15.48 20.85 -4.98
C GLU A 69 -14.74 21.53 -6.13
N THR A 70 -13.43 21.25 -6.26
CA THR A 70 -12.60 21.77 -7.35
C THR A 70 -13.05 21.19 -8.71
N ALA A 71 -13.35 19.89 -8.78
CA ALA A 71 -13.87 19.28 -10.00
C ALA A 71 -15.25 19.85 -10.35
N GLN A 72 -16.12 20.07 -9.38
CA GLN A 72 -17.45 20.69 -9.59
C GLN A 72 -17.35 22.11 -10.17
N SER A 73 -16.25 22.83 -9.92
CA SER A 73 -15.99 24.15 -10.52
C SER A 73 -15.50 24.07 -11.99
N GLY A 74 -15.42 22.87 -12.59
CA GLY A 74 -15.05 22.67 -13.99
C GLY A 74 -13.57 22.36 -14.23
N LYS A 75 -12.78 22.04 -13.18
CA LYS A 75 -11.38 21.56 -13.31
C LYS A 75 -11.34 20.03 -13.33
N THR A 76 -10.38 19.46 -14.05
CA THR A 76 -10.01 18.05 -13.91
C THR A 76 -8.97 17.92 -12.80
N VAL A 77 -9.23 17.11 -11.77
CA VAL A 77 -8.38 16.95 -10.60
C VAL A 77 -7.67 15.58 -10.62
N GLY A 78 -6.36 15.56 -10.43
CA GLY A 78 -5.60 14.35 -10.14
C GLY A 78 -5.40 14.19 -8.62
N LEU A 79 -6.23 13.37 -7.97
CA LEU A 79 -6.07 13.02 -6.56
C LEU A 79 -5.09 11.85 -6.43
N VAL A 80 -3.87 12.11 -5.95
CA VAL A 80 -2.78 11.13 -5.95
C VAL A 80 -2.62 10.44 -4.60
N CYS A 81 -2.25 9.15 -4.64
CA CYS A 81 -1.82 8.36 -3.49
C CYS A 81 -0.68 7.41 -3.86
N SER A 82 0.15 7.05 -2.90
CA SER A 82 1.20 6.05 -3.09
C SER A 82 0.60 4.66 -3.25
N GLY A 83 1.26 3.78 -3.98
CA GLY A 83 0.79 2.43 -4.24
C GLY A 83 -0.40 2.41 -5.19
N ASP A 84 -1.44 1.69 -4.82
CA ASP A 84 -2.70 1.56 -5.54
C ASP A 84 -3.80 2.40 -4.88
N ALA A 85 -4.66 3.02 -5.69
CA ALA A 85 -5.72 3.89 -5.21
C ALA A 85 -6.80 3.15 -4.39
N GLY A 86 -7.03 1.86 -4.66
CA GLY A 86 -8.01 1.00 -3.99
C GLY A 86 -7.45 0.21 -2.80
N VAL A 87 -6.10 0.11 -2.67
CA VAL A 87 -5.47 -0.65 -1.58
C VAL A 87 -5.00 0.29 -0.47
N TYR A 88 -5.84 0.54 0.53
CA TYR A 88 -5.64 1.53 1.60
C TYR A 88 -5.36 2.95 1.09
N GLY A 89 -5.80 3.25 -0.13
CA GLY A 89 -5.62 4.52 -0.81
C GLY A 89 -6.84 5.43 -0.70
N MET A 90 -6.95 6.37 -1.64
CA MET A 90 -7.95 7.43 -1.62
C MET A 90 -9.27 7.07 -2.34
N ALA A 91 -9.37 5.88 -2.98
CA ALA A 91 -10.57 5.52 -3.73
C ALA A 91 -11.81 5.34 -2.84
N SER A 92 -11.69 4.61 -1.69
CA SER A 92 -12.83 4.44 -0.78
C SER A 92 -13.37 5.76 -0.24
N PRO A 93 -12.57 6.62 0.42
CA PRO A 93 -13.11 7.83 1.04
C PRO A 93 -13.72 8.83 0.03
N ILE A 94 -13.19 8.94 -1.18
CA ILE A 94 -13.77 9.84 -2.19
C ILE A 94 -15.07 9.27 -2.77
N LEU A 95 -15.15 7.96 -3.00
CA LEU A 95 -16.37 7.31 -3.48
C LEU A 95 -17.48 7.35 -2.43
N GLU A 96 -17.17 7.28 -1.15
CA GLU A 96 -18.13 7.47 -0.06
C GLU A 96 -18.71 8.89 -0.02
N LEU A 97 -17.96 9.91 -0.45
CA LEU A 97 -18.41 11.29 -0.55
C LEU A 97 -19.14 11.60 -1.87
N ALA A 98 -18.94 10.79 -2.91
CA ALA A 98 -19.47 11.02 -4.26
C ALA A 98 -20.98 11.31 -4.35
N PRO A 99 -21.86 10.68 -3.55
CA PRO A 99 -23.30 10.98 -3.58
C PRO A 99 -23.66 12.45 -3.31
N ASN A 100 -22.79 13.19 -2.61
CA ASN A 100 -22.96 14.61 -2.35
C ASN A 100 -22.55 15.52 -3.53
N TYR A 101 -21.94 14.94 -4.58
CA TYR A 101 -21.40 15.65 -5.75
C TYR A 101 -21.83 14.97 -7.06
N PRO A 102 -23.13 14.87 -7.35
CA PRO A 102 -23.67 14.06 -8.45
C PRO A 102 -23.25 14.53 -9.85
N SER A 103 -22.72 15.75 -9.98
CA SER A 103 -22.22 16.29 -11.24
C SER A 103 -20.74 15.98 -11.51
N VAL A 104 -20.05 15.34 -10.56
CA VAL A 104 -18.62 15.02 -10.65
C VAL A 104 -18.44 13.55 -11.00
N GLU A 105 -17.72 13.30 -12.09
CA GLU A 105 -17.28 11.95 -12.48
C GLU A 105 -16.02 11.59 -11.68
N ILE A 106 -15.91 10.33 -11.23
CA ILE A 106 -14.73 9.83 -10.52
C ILE A 106 -14.22 8.61 -11.28
N GLU A 107 -12.95 8.66 -11.65
CA GLU A 107 -12.26 7.54 -12.30
C GLU A 107 -11.09 7.07 -11.41
N VAL A 108 -11.12 5.80 -11.01
CA VAL A 108 -10.06 5.19 -10.20
C VAL A 108 -9.02 4.60 -11.13
N ILE A 109 -7.80 5.09 -11.01
CA ILE A 109 -6.66 4.69 -11.84
C ILE A 109 -5.74 3.78 -10.99
N PRO A 110 -5.56 2.51 -11.39
CA PRO A 110 -4.78 1.55 -10.62
C PRO A 110 -3.29 1.89 -10.58
N GLY A 111 -2.64 1.51 -9.49
CA GLY A 111 -1.19 1.63 -9.30
C GLY A 111 -0.58 0.33 -8.78
N LEU A 112 0.74 0.25 -8.77
CA LEU A 112 1.45 -0.90 -8.21
C LEU A 112 1.48 -0.80 -6.68
N THR A 113 0.67 -1.62 -6.02
CA THR A 113 0.63 -1.67 -4.55
C THR A 113 1.93 -2.22 -3.97
N ALA A 114 2.30 -1.78 -2.76
CA ALA A 114 3.51 -2.21 -2.06
C ALA A 114 3.61 -3.73 -1.89
N ALA A 115 2.49 -4.44 -1.72
CA ALA A 115 2.47 -5.90 -1.63
C ALA A 115 3.11 -6.56 -2.85
N LEU A 116 2.77 -6.12 -4.06
CA LEU A 116 3.30 -6.69 -5.29
C LEU A 116 4.71 -6.19 -5.59
N SER A 117 4.93 -4.89 -5.48
CA SER A 117 6.23 -4.28 -5.82
C SER A 117 7.33 -4.67 -4.84
N GLY A 118 7.08 -4.73 -3.55
CA GLY A 118 8.05 -5.24 -2.57
C GLY A 118 8.20 -6.75 -2.61
N GLY A 119 7.13 -7.49 -2.97
CA GLY A 119 7.20 -8.92 -3.25
C GLY A 119 8.19 -9.23 -4.38
N ALA A 120 8.20 -8.43 -5.45
CA ALA A 120 9.15 -8.57 -6.56
C ALA A 120 10.60 -8.31 -6.14
N VAL A 121 10.85 -7.42 -5.17
CA VAL A 121 12.21 -7.20 -4.60
C VAL A 121 12.70 -8.45 -3.89
N LEU A 122 11.84 -9.12 -3.13
CA LEU A 122 12.16 -10.35 -2.40
C LEU A 122 12.26 -11.60 -3.30
N GLY A 123 11.55 -11.63 -4.43
CA GLY A 123 11.44 -12.77 -5.31
C GLY A 123 9.99 -13.10 -5.67
N ALA A 124 9.45 -14.19 -5.13
CA ALA A 124 8.09 -14.63 -5.38
C ALA A 124 7.37 -15.08 -4.08
N PRO A 125 7.26 -14.22 -3.05
CA PRO A 125 6.67 -14.59 -1.75
C PRO A 125 5.15 -14.82 -1.83
N LEU A 126 4.48 -14.24 -2.82
CA LEU A 126 3.02 -14.21 -2.97
C LEU A 126 2.54 -15.08 -4.15
N ALA A 127 3.30 -16.10 -4.54
CA ALA A 127 2.96 -16.94 -5.68
C ALA A 127 1.86 -17.99 -5.38
N HIS A 128 1.37 -18.06 -4.16
CA HIS A 128 0.22 -18.85 -3.71
C HIS A 128 -0.85 -17.92 -3.09
N ASP A 129 -1.89 -18.46 -2.47
CA ASP A 129 -2.93 -17.65 -1.83
C ASP A 129 -2.34 -16.71 -0.77
N PHE A 130 -2.72 -15.45 -0.82
CA PHE A 130 -2.20 -14.45 0.10
C PHE A 130 -3.27 -13.45 0.53
N CYS A 131 -3.02 -12.79 1.63
CA CYS A 131 -3.82 -11.67 2.09
C CYS A 131 -2.96 -10.44 2.41
N VAL A 132 -3.60 -9.26 2.40
CA VAL A 132 -3.00 -7.99 2.79
C VAL A 132 -3.67 -7.52 4.06
N ILE A 133 -2.87 -7.24 5.11
CA ILE A 133 -3.37 -6.80 6.42
C ILE A 133 -2.63 -5.53 6.83
N SER A 134 -3.38 -4.48 7.15
CA SER A 134 -2.82 -3.27 7.77
C SER A 134 -2.86 -3.38 9.29
N LEU A 135 -1.74 -3.09 9.96
CA LEU A 135 -1.69 -3.01 11.42
C LEU A 135 -2.10 -1.63 11.96
N SER A 136 -2.62 -0.75 11.10
CA SER A 136 -3.15 0.54 11.55
C SER A 136 -4.47 0.37 12.27
N ASP A 137 -4.49 0.68 13.58
CA ASP A 137 -5.68 0.66 14.44
C ASP A 137 -6.44 1.99 14.51
N ARG A 138 -6.15 2.92 13.58
CA ARG A 138 -6.80 4.24 13.55
C ARG A 138 -8.28 4.18 13.18
N LEU A 139 -8.62 3.32 12.21
CA LEU A 139 -9.97 3.17 11.68
C LEU A 139 -10.53 1.77 11.90
N THR A 140 -9.68 0.81 12.29
CA THR A 140 -10.05 -0.57 12.54
C THR A 140 -9.61 -0.94 13.94
N PRO A 141 -10.52 -1.32 14.86
CA PRO A 141 -10.15 -1.77 16.20
C PRO A 141 -9.12 -2.91 16.18
N TRP A 142 -8.19 -2.90 17.14
CA TRP A 142 -7.10 -3.89 17.17
C TRP A 142 -7.61 -5.33 17.24
N GLU A 143 -8.69 -5.59 17.95
CA GLU A 143 -9.31 -6.91 18.07
C GLU A 143 -9.76 -7.49 16.70
N ILE A 144 -10.15 -6.62 15.78
CA ILE A 144 -10.47 -7.03 14.40
C ILE A 144 -9.20 -7.37 13.60
N ILE A 145 -8.13 -6.60 13.80
CA ILE A 145 -6.83 -6.87 13.16
C ILE A 145 -6.28 -8.21 13.68
N GLU A 146 -6.32 -8.43 15.00
CA GLU A 146 -5.94 -9.66 15.69
C GLU A 146 -6.67 -10.89 15.14
N LYS A 147 -8.00 -10.80 15.02
CA LYS A 147 -8.81 -11.86 14.42
C LYS A 147 -8.40 -12.16 12.97
N ARG A 148 -8.12 -11.13 12.16
CA ARG A 148 -7.66 -11.31 10.77
C ARG A 148 -6.29 -12.00 10.70
N LEU A 149 -5.35 -11.63 11.56
CA LEU A 149 -4.04 -12.27 11.67
C LEU A 149 -4.17 -13.76 12.08
N ALA A 150 -5.01 -14.06 13.07
CA ALA A 150 -5.29 -15.41 13.51
C ALA A 150 -5.88 -16.27 12.38
N CYS A 151 -6.89 -15.77 11.67
CA CYS A 151 -7.48 -16.44 10.52
C CYS A 151 -6.47 -16.69 9.38
N ALA A 152 -5.60 -15.70 9.10
CA ALA A 152 -4.55 -15.82 8.10
C ALA A 152 -3.51 -16.90 8.48
N ALA A 153 -3.16 -17.00 9.77
CA ALA A 153 -2.26 -18.03 10.28
C ALA A 153 -2.89 -19.42 10.18
N MET A 154 -4.14 -19.60 10.66
CA MET A 154 -4.87 -20.86 10.60
C MET A 154 -5.11 -21.35 9.16
N GLY A 155 -5.38 -20.43 8.23
CA GLY A 155 -5.53 -20.73 6.80
C GLY A 155 -4.20 -20.92 6.06
N ASP A 156 -3.08 -20.75 6.75
CA ASP A 156 -1.72 -20.81 6.18
C ASP A 156 -1.50 -19.90 4.97
N PHE A 157 -2.15 -18.73 4.95
CA PHE A 157 -1.94 -17.72 3.91
C PHE A 157 -0.53 -17.12 3.99
N CYS A 158 0.01 -16.72 2.83
CA CYS A 158 1.06 -15.71 2.81
C CYS A 158 0.45 -14.36 3.19
N VAL A 159 1.15 -13.54 3.96
CA VAL A 159 0.61 -12.26 4.44
C VAL A 159 1.53 -11.10 4.06
N ALA A 160 0.98 -10.09 3.40
CA ALA A 160 1.66 -8.80 3.23
C ALA A 160 1.13 -7.83 4.30
N ILE A 161 2.00 -7.40 5.21
CA ILE A 161 1.65 -6.49 6.32
C ILE A 161 2.00 -5.06 5.93
N TYR A 162 0.98 -4.18 6.00
CA TYR A 162 1.09 -2.74 5.83
C TYR A 162 1.05 -2.03 7.18
N ASN A 163 1.68 -0.86 7.26
CA ASN A 163 1.74 -0.05 8.47
C ASN A 163 2.26 -0.84 9.70
N PRO A 164 3.38 -1.58 9.56
CA PRO A 164 3.83 -2.50 10.61
C PRO A 164 4.22 -1.79 11.90
N SER A 165 4.61 -0.50 11.83
CA SER A 165 4.95 0.33 12.98
C SER A 165 4.80 1.82 12.68
N SER A 166 4.69 2.62 13.73
CA SER A 166 4.78 4.09 13.69
C SER A 166 5.18 4.62 15.07
N LYS A 167 5.45 5.94 15.20
CA LYS A 167 5.79 6.56 16.49
C LYS A 167 4.76 6.29 17.60
N GLY A 168 3.48 6.25 17.26
CA GLY A 168 2.40 5.96 18.21
C GLY A 168 2.08 4.47 18.37
N ARG A 169 2.73 3.59 17.61
CA ARG A 169 2.46 2.14 17.53
C ARG A 169 3.75 1.36 17.30
N PRO A 170 4.71 1.45 18.23
CA PRO A 170 6.05 0.86 18.04
C PRO A 170 6.05 -0.67 18.15
N ASP A 171 5.07 -1.28 18.82
CA ASP A 171 4.97 -2.69 19.19
C ASP A 171 4.00 -3.51 18.30
N HIS A 172 3.34 -2.89 17.32
CA HIS A 172 2.31 -3.57 16.53
C HIS A 172 2.85 -4.76 15.74
N LEU A 173 4.07 -4.68 15.19
CA LEU A 173 4.69 -5.82 14.52
C LEU A 173 4.93 -6.98 15.47
N GLN A 174 5.48 -6.72 16.67
CA GLN A 174 5.73 -7.74 17.69
C GLN A 174 4.44 -8.42 18.11
N ARG A 175 3.37 -7.64 18.34
CA ARG A 175 2.04 -8.19 18.65
C ARG A 175 1.52 -9.07 17.53
N ALA A 176 1.65 -8.63 16.27
CA ALA A 176 1.24 -9.41 15.11
C ALA A 176 2.01 -10.73 14.99
N VAL A 177 3.34 -10.72 15.20
CA VAL A 177 4.17 -11.94 15.21
C VAL A 177 3.70 -12.93 16.26
N ARG A 178 3.45 -12.47 17.49
CA ARG A 178 2.93 -13.35 18.58
C ARG A 178 1.59 -13.97 18.24
N ILE A 179 0.67 -13.22 17.66
CA ILE A 179 -0.63 -13.73 17.21
C ILE A 179 -0.45 -14.81 16.15
N LEU A 180 0.43 -14.59 15.15
CA LEU A 180 0.73 -15.57 14.11
C LEU A 180 1.30 -16.87 14.68
N LEU A 181 2.26 -16.78 15.61
CA LEU A 181 2.85 -17.93 16.30
C LEU A 181 1.80 -18.69 17.12
N GLN A 182 0.99 -18.00 17.92
CA GLN A 182 -0.09 -18.60 18.72
C GLN A 182 -1.15 -19.31 17.90
N ASN A 183 -1.29 -18.97 16.61
CA ASN A 183 -2.29 -19.52 15.70
C ASN A 183 -1.70 -20.43 14.61
N GLY A 184 -0.51 -21.00 14.85
CA GLY A 184 0.02 -22.13 14.07
C GLY A 184 1.09 -21.80 13.04
N LYS A 185 1.54 -20.55 12.91
CA LYS A 185 2.76 -20.26 12.14
C LYS A 185 3.99 -20.75 12.92
N SER A 186 4.96 -21.35 12.21
CA SER A 186 6.22 -21.79 12.79
C SER A 186 7.15 -20.60 13.04
N GLU A 187 7.96 -20.68 14.09
CA GLU A 187 9.06 -19.72 14.33
C GLU A 187 10.05 -19.66 13.16
N GLU A 188 10.21 -20.76 12.43
CA GLU A 188 11.08 -20.89 11.26
C GLU A 188 10.39 -20.43 9.95
N THR A 189 9.13 -19.95 10.01
CA THR A 189 8.45 -19.41 8.82
C THR A 189 9.31 -18.32 8.19
N VAL A 190 9.62 -18.47 6.89
CA VAL A 190 10.40 -17.47 6.14
C VAL A 190 9.60 -16.18 6.00
N CYS A 191 10.21 -15.08 6.36
CA CYS A 191 9.64 -13.74 6.29
C CYS A 191 10.56 -12.81 5.48
N GLY A 192 9.99 -11.76 4.92
CA GLY A 192 10.73 -10.72 4.20
C GLY A 192 10.37 -9.33 4.68
N ILE A 193 11.33 -8.45 4.69
CA ILE A 193 11.17 -7.03 5.03
C ILE A 193 11.64 -6.21 3.85
N VAL A 194 10.82 -5.28 3.35
CA VAL A 194 11.24 -4.33 2.32
C VAL A 194 10.89 -2.92 2.76
N ARG A 195 11.90 -2.08 2.82
CA ARG A 195 11.78 -0.67 3.20
C ARG A 195 12.05 0.22 1.99
N ASN A 196 11.33 1.34 1.89
CA ASN A 196 11.47 2.33 0.83
C ASN A 196 11.35 1.73 -0.58
N ILE A 197 10.36 0.88 -0.80
CA ILE A 197 10.12 0.20 -2.08
C ILE A 197 10.07 1.24 -3.22
N GLY A 198 10.90 1.04 -4.26
CA GLY A 198 10.96 1.91 -5.42
C GLY A 198 11.44 3.34 -5.14
N ARG A 199 12.13 3.58 -4.02
CA ARG A 199 12.66 4.88 -3.61
C ARG A 199 14.17 4.79 -3.36
N GLU A 200 14.82 5.94 -3.25
CA GLU A 200 16.20 5.99 -2.76
C GLU A 200 16.33 5.25 -1.42
N ARG A 201 17.45 4.55 -1.24
CA ARG A 201 17.74 3.73 -0.05
C ARG A 201 16.74 2.58 0.16
N GLN A 202 16.22 1.98 -0.93
CA GLN A 202 15.49 0.73 -0.84
C GLN A 202 16.37 -0.34 -0.18
N GLN A 203 15.82 -1.03 0.82
CA GLN A 203 16.48 -2.11 1.55
C GLN A 203 15.55 -3.31 1.64
N SER A 204 16.13 -4.51 1.60
CA SER A 204 15.39 -5.75 1.81
C SER A 204 16.19 -6.74 2.65
N GLU A 205 15.48 -7.53 3.44
CA GLU A 205 16.06 -8.57 4.29
C GLU A 205 15.11 -9.78 4.32
N ILE A 206 15.68 -10.99 4.32
CA ILE A 206 14.94 -12.24 4.56
C ILE A 206 15.34 -12.75 5.93
N VAL A 207 14.34 -13.06 6.76
CA VAL A 207 14.47 -13.46 8.17
C VAL A 207 13.49 -14.59 8.48
N THR A 208 13.59 -15.19 9.65
CA THR A 208 12.56 -16.07 10.21
C THR A 208 11.51 -15.26 10.97
N LEU A 209 10.34 -15.87 11.24
CA LEU A 209 9.29 -15.23 12.04
C LEU A 209 9.77 -14.95 13.47
N ARG A 210 10.63 -15.80 14.03
CA ARG A 210 11.31 -15.59 15.32
C ARG A 210 12.17 -14.32 15.31
N GLU A 211 13.01 -14.18 14.28
CA GLU A 211 13.88 -13.01 14.14
C GLU A 211 13.10 -11.72 13.91
N LEU A 212 11.98 -11.82 13.15
CA LEU A 212 11.10 -10.71 12.83
C LEU A 212 10.51 -10.03 14.09
N GLU A 213 10.27 -10.79 15.18
CA GLU A 213 9.76 -10.23 16.43
C GLU A 213 10.66 -9.11 16.98
N ASN A 214 11.98 -9.18 16.75
CA ASN A 214 12.95 -8.23 17.25
C ASN A 214 13.36 -7.15 16.23
N LYS A 215 12.77 -7.16 15.02
CA LYS A 215 13.10 -6.18 13.99
C LYS A 215 12.41 -4.84 14.23
N GLN A 216 13.18 -3.79 14.04
CA GLN A 216 12.65 -2.44 14.03
C GLN A 216 12.25 -2.02 12.62
N VAL A 217 11.01 -1.62 12.45
CA VAL A 217 10.42 -1.21 11.18
C VAL A 217 9.68 0.13 11.35
N ASP A 218 9.36 0.75 10.22
CA ASP A 218 8.64 2.03 10.20
C ASP A 218 7.46 1.98 9.20
N MET A 219 6.79 3.10 9.03
CA MET A 219 5.64 3.23 8.14
C MET A 219 5.99 3.12 6.63
N PHE A 220 7.28 3.15 6.27
CA PHE A 220 7.76 2.97 4.89
C PHE A 220 8.19 1.53 4.62
N THR A 221 7.87 0.63 5.53
CA THR A 221 8.22 -0.79 5.47
C THR A 221 6.98 -1.62 5.16
N THR A 222 7.13 -2.60 4.27
CA THR A 222 6.18 -3.69 4.06
C THR A 222 6.83 -4.99 4.51
N VAL A 223 6.10 -5.78 5.31
CA VAL A 223 6.59 -7.07 5.83
C VAL A 223 5.81 -8.20 5.16
N TYR A 224 6.51 -9.26 4.81
CA TYR A 224 5.97 -10.45 4.16
C TYR A 224 6.16 -11.66 5.08
N ILE A 225 5.06 -12.36 5.36
CA ILE A 225 5.06 -13.60 6.12
C ILE A 225 4.75 -14.73 5.15
N GLY A 226 5.62 -15.71 5.04
CA GLY A 226 5.41 -16.88 4.19
C GLY A 226 4.36 -17.84 4.76
N ASN A 227 4.05 -18.86 3.96
CA ASN A 227 3.32 -20.04 4.43
C ASN A 227 4.31 -21.20 4.74
N LYS A 228 3.81 -22.37 5.15
CA LYS A 228 4.63 -23.55 5.49
C LYS A 228 5.52 -24.06 4.35
N THR A 229 5.22 -23.68 3.09
CA THR A 229 6.00 -24.11 1.92
C THR A 229 7.02 -23.07 1.46
N THR A 230 6.95 -21.85 2.01
CA THR A 230 7.86 -20.73 1.64
C THR A 230 9.29 -21.06 2.02
N LYS A 231 10.22 -20.80 1.10
CA LYS A 231 11.64 -21.09 1.25
C LYS A 231 12.48 -19.86 0.95
N ASN A 232 13.67 -19.81 1.55
CA ASN A 232 14.74 -18.94 1.09
C ASN A 232 15.59 -19.72 0.08
N ILE A 233 15.55 -19.35 -1.18
CA ILE A 233 16.31 -19.97 -2.28
C ILE A 233 17.24 -18.90 -2.86
N GLU A 234 18.55 -19.08 -2.71
CA GLU A 234 19.57 -18.16 -3.22
C GLU A 234 19.27 -16.69 -2.86
N SER A 235 18.98 -16.44 -1.59
CA SER A 235 18.61 -15.11 -1.07
C SER A 235 17.31 -14.54 -1.69
N LYS A 236 16.42 -15.40 -2.17
CA LYS A 236 15.06 -15.04 -2.61
C LYS A 236 14.01 -15.74 -1.77
N MET A 237 12.99 -14.98 -1.37
CA MET A 237 11.80 -15.52 -0.70
C MET A 237 10.86 -16.10 -1.76
N VAL A 238 10.66 -17.40 -1.76
CA VAL A 238 9.86 -18.10 -2.77
C VAL A 238 8.79 -18.96 -2.09
N THR A 239 7.54 -18.77 -2.48
CA THR A 239 6.43 -19.65 -2.10
C THR A 239 6.09 -20.54 -3.29
N PRO A 240 6.44 -21.85 -3.27
CA PRO A 240 6.19 -22.75 -4.39
C PRO A 240 4.70 -22.93 -4.69
N ARG A 241 4.37 -23.03 -5.97
CA ARG A 241 3.00 -23.35 -6.42
C ARG A 241 2.66 -24.83 -6.40
N GLY A 242 3.65 -25.70 -6.08
CA GLY A 242 3.46 -27.15 -5.98
C GLY A 242 3.60 -27.92 -7.30
N TYR A 243 4.32 -27.38 -8.28
CA TYR A 243 4.67 -28.15 -9.48
C TYR A 243 5.53 -29.36 -9.13
N ARG A 244 5.17 -30.54 -9.65
CA ARG A 244 5.83 -31.83 -9.32
C ARG A 244 7.18 -32.03 -9.99
N THR A 245 7.55 -31.19 -10.94
CA THR A 245 8.75 -31.30 -11.80
C THR A 245 9.86 -30.33 -11.43
N VAL A 246 9.74 -29.66 -10.29
CA VAL A 246 10.75 -28.72 -9.80
C VAL A 246 11.35 -29.21 -8.49
#